data_4f74d5488b9be90e525680021380a306
#
_entry.id   4f74d5488b9be90e525680021380a306
#
_cell.length_a   1.000
_cell.length_b   1.000
_cell.length_c   1.000
_cell.angle_alpha   90.00
_cell.angle_beta   90.00
_cell.angle_gamma   90.00
#
_symmetry.space_group_name_H-M   'P 1'
#
loop_
_entity.id
_entity.type
_entity.pdbx_description
1 polymer ?
#
loop_
_entity_poly.entity_id
_entity_poly.type
_entity_poly.pdbx_seq_one_letter_code
_entity_poly.pdbx_strand_id
1 'polypeptide(L)'
;APRLMMKGVPLFVRNQIQRGLLRHTVLLYVFVLAGEEIPDLMQKLASEHPETDRLLAEVNRYHRQEEARHLAFARMRLPELQQEASRWERWRMRHTVPFGIHQLFDSMLDPGIYATVGLPPLRTWAKANRSERRLALRYEACRPILDAVVAAGFIEADEVPGPWRRLCHVDKAGRPLPDSPALPAAA
;
A
#
# COMPACT_ATOMS: atom_id res chain seq x y z
N ALA A 1 -12.15 15.51 3.90
CA ALA A 1 -10.95 15.81 4.68
C ALA A 1 -10.35 14.50 5.19
N PRO A 2 -9.04 14.26 5.07
CA PRO A 2 -8.40 13.00 5.42
C PRO A 2 -8.30 12.84 6.95
N ARG A 3 -9.43 12.54 7.59
CA ARG A 3 -9.49 12.31 9.05
C ARG A 3 -9.24 10.87 9.47
N LEU A 4 -9.10 9.93 8.49
CA LEU A 4 -9.13 8.50 8.77
C LEU A 4 -7.78 7.91 9.20
N MET A 5 -6.69 8.25 8.54
CA MET A 5 -5.40 7.58 8.75
C MET A 5 -4.74 7.79 10.12
N MET A 6 -5.21 8.74 10.92
CA MET A 6 -4.55 9.11 12.18
C MET A 6 -5.54 9.48 13.30
N LYS A 7 -6.71 8.85 13.36
CA LYS A 7 -7.59 8.98 14.52
C LYS A 7 -6.86 8.51 15.78
N GLY A 8 -6.79 9.38 16.79
CA GLY A 8 -6.11 9.08 18.07
C GLY A 8 -4.65 9.52 18.13
N VAL A 9 -4.03 9.89 17.01
CA VAL A 9 -2.68 10.46 17.03
C VAL A 9 -2.78 11.99 17.25
N PRO A 10 -2.08 12.56 18.26
CA PRO A 10 -2.08 13.99 18.48
C PRO A 10 -1.70 14.77 17.22
N LEU A 11 -2.36 15.89 16.95
CA LEU A 11 -2.15 16.73 15.78
C LEU A 11 -0.67 17.11 15.58
N PHE A 12 0.04 17.36 16.68
CA PHE A 12 1.47 17.66 16.68
C PHE A 12 2.29 16.50 16.08
N VAL A 13 2.06 15.26 16.54
CA VAL A 13 2.78 14.07 16.05
C VAL A 13 2.47 13.84 14.57
N ARG A 14 1.21 13.97 14.17
CA ARG A 14 0.80 13.89 12.76
C ARG A 14 1.53 14.91 11.89
N ASN A 15 1.59 16.17 12.33
CA ASN A 15 2.28 17.22 11.59
C ASN A 15 3.80 16.96 11.50
N GLN A 16 4.41 16.38 12.53
CA GLN A 16 5.83 16.01 12.49
C GLN A 16 6.11 14.88 11.52
N ILE A 17 5.24 13.87 11.46
CA ILE A 17 5.34 12.78 10.46
C ILE A 17 5.21 13.35 9.05
N GLN A 18 4.22 14.20 8.78
CA GLN A 18 4.03 14.83 7.48
C GLN A 18 5.22 15.70 7.09
N ARG A 19 5.72 16.54 8.00
CA ARG A 19 6.93 17.36 7.76
C ARG A 19 8.17 16.50 7.50
N GLY A 20 8.30 15.37 8.20
CA GLY A 20 9.37 14.40 7.99
C GLY A 20 9.32 13.78 6.61
N LEU A 21 8.13 13.36 6.14
CA LEU A 21 7.94 12.82 4.80
C LEU A 21 8.24 13.86 3.72
N LEU A 22 7.74 15.10 3.87
CA LEU A 22 7.97 16.18 2.90
C LEU A 22 9.43 16.62 2.80
N ARG A 23 10.25 16.40 3.85
CA ARG A 23 11.70 16.68 3.83
C ARG A 23 12.53 15.60 3.12
N HIS A 24 11.95 14.43 2.91
CA HIS A 24 12.61 13.26 2.33
C HIS A 24 11.89 12.84 1.06
N THR A 25 12.24 13.49 -0.05
CA THR A 25 11.60 13.29 -1.36
C THR A 25 11.51 11.82 -1.75
N VAL A 26 12.56 11.05 -1.50
CA VAL A 26 12.60 9.60 -1.76
C VAL A 26 11.47 8.87 -1.03
N LEU A 27 11.30 9.12 0.28
CA LEU A 27 10.26 8.47 1.08
C LEU A 27 8.88 8.93 0.65
N LEU A 28 8.72 10.23 0.33
CA LEU A 28 7.47 10.78 -0.17
C LEU A 28 7.02 10.05 -1.44
N TYR A 29 7.91 9.88 -2.42
CA TYR A 29 7.56 9.22 -3.69
C TYR A 29 7.15 7.75 -3.51
N VAL A 30 7.77 7.00 -2.61
CA VAL A 30 7.35 5.63 -2.33
C VAL A 30 5.99 5.59 -1.62
N PHE A 31 5.70 6.56 -0.74
CA PHE A 31 4.37 6.65 -0.13
C PHE A 31 3.30 7.15 -1.10
N VAL A 32 3.65 8.00 -2.07
CA VAL A 32 2.76 8.34 -3.20
C VAL A 32 2.49 7.09 -4.02
N LEU A 33 3.53 6.35 -4.42
CA LEU A 33 3.38 5.09 -5.16
C LEU A 33 2.46 4.10 -4.41
N ALA A 34 2.65 3.94 -3.10
CA ALA A 34 1.80 3.07 -2.28
C ALA A 34 0.35 3.58 -2.17
N GLY A 35 0.19 4.91 -2.11
CA GLY A 35 -1.12 5.58 -2.07
C GLY A 35 -1.92 5.44 -3.36
N GLU A 36 -1.27 5.15 -4.48
CA GLU A 36 -1.90 4.92 -5.78
C GLU A 36 -2.05 3.41 -6.08
N GLU A 37 -1.02 2.58 -5.85
CA GLU A 37 -1.06 1.13 -6.13
C GLU A 37 -2.13 0.39 -5.32
N ILE A 38 -2.25 0.72 -4.03
CA ILE A 38 -3.21 0.04 -3.17
C ILE A 38 -4.66 0.36 -3.58
N PRO A 39 -5.06 1.62 -3.78
CA PRO A 39 -6.39 1.94 -4.30
C PRO A 39 -6.63 1.44 -5.73
N ASP A 40 -5.63 1.45 -6.62
CA ASP A 40 -5.79 0.98 -7.99
C ASP A 40 -6.26 -0.47 -8.04
N LEU A 41 -5.64 -1.36 -7.24
CA LEU A 41 -6.11 -2.76 -7.14
C LEU A 41 -7.54 -2.84 -6.61
N MET A 42 -7.90 -2.05 -5.59
CA MET A 42 -9.27 -2.05 -5.04
C MET A 42 -10.29 -1.55 -6.07
N GLN A 43 -9.96 -0.50 -6.81
CA GLN A 43 -10.79 0.05 -7.88
C GLN A 43 -10.92 -0.92 -9.05
N LYS A 44 -9.83 -1.62 -9.41
CA LYS A 44 -9.86 -2.70 -10.40
C LYS A 44 -10.89 -3.76 -10.02
N LEU A 45 -10.74 -4.33 -8.84
CA LEU A 45 -11.65 -5.37 -8.34
C LEU A 45 -13.11 -4.88 -8.27
N ALA A 46 -13.32 -3.64 -7.81
CA ALA A 46 -14.65 -3.04 -7.77
C ALA A 46 -15.23 -2.81 -9.17
N SER A 47 -14.42 -2.37 -10.14
CA SER A 47 -14.90 -2.12 -11.51
C SER A 47 -15.19 -3.41 -12.32
N GLU A 48 -14.57 -4.51 -11.93
CA GLU A 48 -14.71 -5.83 -12.58
C GLU A 48 -15.77 -6.71 -11.92
N HIS A 49 -16.27 -6.35 -10.73
CA HIS A 49 -17.26 -7.13 -10.02
C HIS A 49 -18.64 -7.00 -10.67
N PRO A 50 -19.34 -8.11 -11.00
CA PRO A 50 -20.57 -8.09 -11.78
C PRO A 50 -21.74 -7.37 -11.10
N GLU A 51 -21.76 -7.33 -9.77
CA GLU A 51 -22.79 -6.65 -8.98
C GLU A 51 -22.49 -5.17 -8.70
N THR A 52 -21.38 -4.65 -9.20
CA THR A 52 -21.04 -3.24 -8.99
C THR A 52 -21.95 -2.36 -9.87
N ASP A 53 -22.53 -1.32 -9.26
CA ASP A 53 -23.29 -0.32 -9.99
C ASP A 53 -22.48 0.21 -11.19
N ARG A 54 -23.16 0.34 -12.35
CA ARG A 54 -22.53 0.72 -13.62
C ARG A 54 -21.78 2.05 -13.52
N LEU A 55 -22.38 3.07 -12.89
CA LEU A 55 -21.74 4.37 -12.74
C LEU A 55 -20.47 4.26 -11.87
N LEU A 56 -20.56 3.52 -10.77
CA LEU A 56 -19.40 3.30 -9.89
C LEU A 56 -18.28 2.54 -10.61
N ALA A 57 -18.62 1.54 -11.41
CA ALA A 57 -17.64 0.81 -12.22
C ALA A 57 -16.95 1.72 -13.25
N GLU A 58 -17.70 2.59 -13.94
CA GLU A 58 -17.18 3.57 -14.89
C GLU A 58 -16.27 4.62 -14.20
N VAL A 59 -16.69 5.14 -13.05
CA VAL A 59 -15.87 6.08 -12.26
C VAL A 59 -14.55 5.44 -11.84
N ASN A 60 -14.56 4.20 -11.35
CA ASN A 60 -13.34 3.48 -10.98
C ASN A 60 -12.42 3.26 -12.19
N ARG A 61 -12.95 2.89 -13.36
CA ARG A 61 -12.12 2.73 -14.58
C ARG A 61 -11.49 4.04 -15.01
N TYR A 62 -12.25 5.13 -14.99
CA TYR A 62 -11.75 6.46 -15.33
C TYR A 62 -10.63 6.90 -14.35
N HIS A 63 -10.87 6.75 -13.05
CA HIS A 63 -9.88 7.10 -12.02
C HIS A 63 -8.57 6.33 -12.22
N ARG A 64 -8.64 5.02 -12.47
CA ARG A 64 -7.47 4.20 -12.76
C ARG A 64 -6.68 4.66 -13.99
N GLN A 65 -7.36 5.16 -15.04
CA GLN A 65 -6.68 5.72 -16.22
C GLN A 65 -5.89 6.99 -15.88
N GLU A 66 -6.43 7.83 -15.01
CA GLU A 66 -5.71 9.02 -14.53
C GLU A 66 -4.52 8.64 -13.63
N GLU A 67 -4.72 7.71 -12.68
CA GLU A 67 -3.68 7.25 -11.76
C GLU A 67 -2.52 6.52 -12.47
N ALA A 68 -2.77 5.87 -13.60
CA ALA A 68 -1.71 5.21 -14.39
C ALA A 68 -0.57 6.17 -14.76
N ARG A 69 -0.85 7.45 -14.98
CA ARG A 69 0.17 8.47 -15.25
C ARG A 69 0.99 8.81 -14.01
N HIS A 70 0.35 8.91 -12.86
CA HIS A 70 1.01 9.17 -11.56
C HIS A 70 1.93 8.01 -11.20
N LEU A 71 1.45 6.77 -11.37
CA LEU A 71 2.24 5.55 -11.15
C LEU A 71 3.45 5.47 -12.07
N ALA A 72 3.27 5.76 -13.36
CA ALA A 72 4.36 5.77 -14.33
C ALA A 72 5.41 6.84 -13.96
N PHE A 73 4.98 8.05 -13.61
CA PHE A 73 5.84 9.13 -13.19
C PHE A 73 6.62 8.79 -11.91
N ALA A 74 5.94 8.24 -10.89
CA ALA A 74 6.59 7.85 -9.65
C ALA A 74 7.66 6.78 -9.89
N ARG A 75 7.36 5.75 -10.70
CA ARG A 75 8.31 4.69 -11.05
C ARG A 75 9.51 5.23 -11.82
N MET A 76 9.30 6.16 -12.75
CA MET A 76 10.38 6.79 -13.52
C MET A 76 11.33 7.62 -12.63
N ARG A 77 10.79 8.30 -11.61
CA ARG A 77 11.58 9.15 -10.71
C ARG A 77 12.36 8.37 -9.65
N LEU A 78 11.90 7.20 -9.24
CA LEU A 78 12.55 6.43 -8.16
C LEU A 78 14.03 6.11 -8.40
N PRO A 79 14.49 5.67 -9.61
CA PRO A 79 15.92 5.43 -9.88
C PRO A 79 16.78 6.68 -9.74
N GLU A 80 16.29 7.84 -10.16
CA GLU A 80 17.00 9.12 -10.03
C GLU A 80 17.14 9.49 -8.55
N LEU A 81 16.05 9.41 -7.80
CA LEU A 81 16.03 9.67 -6.36
C LEU A 81 16.90 8.69 -5.56
N GLN A 82 17.08 7.46 -6.05
CA GLN A 82 17.96 6.48 -5.42
C GLN A 82 19.42 6.95 -5.47
N GLN A 83 19.86 7.59 -6.54
CA GLN A 83 21.22 8.11 -6.67
C GLN A 83 21.50 9.23 -5.65
N GLU A 84 20.49 10.06 -5.38
CA GLU A 84 20.57 11.18 -4.43
C GLU A 84 20.31 10.76 -2.98
N ALA A 85 19.75 9.56 -2.75
CA ALA A 85 19.32 9.09 -1.45
C ALA A 85 20.49 8.96 -0.46
N SER A 86 20.31 9.54 0.71
CA SER A 86 21.23 9.39 1.85
C SER A 86 21.25 7.94 2.37
N ARG A 87 22.32 7.56 3.08
CA ARG A 87 22.43 6.24 3.73
C ARG A 87 21.26 5.97 4.67
N TRP A 88 20.75 7.00 5.35
CA TRP A 88 19.63 6.90 6.26
C TRP A 88 18.28 6.65 5.52
N GLU A 89 18.05 7.33 4.39
CA GLU A 89 16.86 7.09 3.55
C GLU A 89 16.87 5.69 2.96
N ARG A 90 18.02 5.20 2.49
CA ARG A 90 18.18 3.82 2.02
C ARG A 90 17.90 2.81 3.14
N TRP A 91 18.40 3.07 4.35
CA TRP A 91 18.10 2.23 5.51
C TRP A 91 16.60 2.22 5.83
N ARG A 92 15.96 3.40 5.84
CA ARG A 92 14.51 3.50 6.08
C ARG A 92 13.70 2.79 5.01
N MET A 93 14.06 2.92 3.74
CA MET A 93 13.43 2.19 2.63
C MET A 93 13.42 0.69 2.90
N ARG A 94 14.51 0.14 3.40
CA ARG A 94 14.67 -1.30 3.67
C ARG A 94 13.92 -1.76 4.92
N HIS A 95 13.78 -0.93 5.96
CA HIS A 95 13.38 -1.39 7.28
C HIS A 95 12.09 -0.76 7.84
N THR A 96 11.82 0.51 7.59
CA THR A 96 10.68 1.23 8.19
C THR A 96 9.56 1.54 7.21
N VAL A 97 9.86 1.77 5.95
CA VAL A 97 8.86 2.05 4.91
C VAL A 97 7.82 0.94 4.79
N PRO A 98 8.18 -0.36 4.78
CA PRO A 98 7.19 -1.44 4.72
C PRO A 98 6.16 -1.41 5.86
N PHE A 99 6.59 -1.01 7.05
CA PHE A 99 5.66 -0.83 8.17
C PHE A 99 4.68 0.31 7.90
N GLY A 100 5.16 1.44 7.39
CA GLY A 100 4.30 2.56 7.01
C GLY A 100 3.28 2.21 5.92
N ILE A 101 3.70 1.45 4.91
CA ILE A 101 2.81 0.95 3.84
C ILE A 101 1.78 -0.03 4.42
N HIS A 102 2.17 -0.90 5.35
CA HIS A 102 1.22 -1.78 6.04
C HIS A 102 0.16 -0.96 6.80
N GLN A 103 0.57 0.06 7.54
CA GLN A 103 -0.36 0.96 8.23
C GLN A 103 -1.27 1.71 7.26
N LEU A 104 -0.75 2.14 6.12
CA LEU A 104 -1.53 2.76 5.04
C LEU A 104 -2.61 1.79 4.54
N PHE A 105 -2.23 0.55 4.22
CA PHE A 105 -3.19 -0.48 3.79
C PHE A 105 -4.27 -0.76 4.84
N ASP A 106 -3.89 -0.93 6.10
CA ASP A 106 -4.84 -1.21 7.18
C ASP A 106 -5.81 -0.03 7.41
N SER A 107 -5.35 1.21 7.21
CA SER A 107 -6.16 2.41 7.37
C SER A 107 -7.22 2.62 6.28
N MET A 108 -7.14 1.91 5.15
CA MET A 108 -8.17 1.94 4.11
C MET A 108 -9.51 1.38 4.60
N LEU A 109 -9.52 0.65 5.70
CA LEU A 109 -10.71 0.10 6.32
C LEU A 109 -10.93 0.75 7.69
N ASP A 110 -11.87 1.71 7.79
CA ASP A 110 -12.18 2.37 9.06
C ASP A 110 -12.95 1.42 9.99
N PRO A 111 -12.49 1.22 11.24
CA PRO A 111 -13.24 0.42 12.22
C PRO A 111 -14.68 0.89 12.44
N GLY A 112 -14.96 2.19 12.28
CA GLY A 112 -16.28 2.76 12.44
C GLY A 112 -17.34 2.19 11.50
N ILE A 113 -16.94 1.64 10.34
CA ILE A 113 -17.87 0.99 9.41
C ILE A 113 -18.59 -0.20 10.06
N TYR A 114 -17.93 -0.92 10.95
CA TYR A 114 -18.53 -2.05 11.67
C TYR A 114 -19.55 -1.61 12.71
N ALA A 115 -19.38 -0.43 13.28
CA ALA A 115 -20.35 0.13 14.24
C ALA A 115 -21.69 0.44 13.57
N THR A 116 -21.70 0.83 12.28
CA THR A 116 -22.94 1.14 11.55
C THR A 116 -23.84 -0.08 11.35
N VAL A 117 -23.27 -1.29 11.44
CA VAL A 117 -23.99 -2.56 11.33
C VAL A 117 -24.07 -3.31 12.67
N GLY A 118 -23.84 -2.61 13.80
CA GLY A 118 -23.99 -3.16 15.15
C GLY A 118 -22.87 -4.10 15.61
N LEU A 119 -21.74 -4.16 14.92
CA LEU A 119 -20.61 -5.02 15.28
C LEU A 119 -19.58 -4.27 16.15
N PRO A 120 -18.84 -4.97 17.06
CA PRO A 120 -17.77 -4.36 17.84
C PRO A 120 -16.64 -3.84 16.93
N PRO A 121 -16.41 -2.51 16.82
CA PRO A 121 -15.59 -1.93 15.76
C PRO A 121 -14.15 -2.46 15.70
N LEU A 122 -13.40 -2.30 16.78
CA LEU A 122 -11.98 -2.66 16.83
C LEU A 122 -11.75 -4.18 16.74
N ARG A 123 -12.59 -4.98 17.40
CA ARG A 123 -12.48 -6.45 17.36
C ARG A 123 -12.75 -6.98 15.97
N THR A 124 -13.81 -6.47 15.32
CA THR A 124 -14.19 -6.89 13.97
C THR A 124 -13.15 -6.44 12.95
N TRP A 125 -12.66 -5.20 13.05
CA TRP A 125 -11.58 -4.68 12.23
C TRP A 125 -10.30 -5.53 12.34
N ALA A 126 -9.89 -5.88 13.57
CA ALA A 126 -8.71 -6.72 13.78
C ALA A 126 -8.87 -8.12 13.18
N LYS A 127 -10.09 -8.71 13.26
CA LYS A 127 -10.40 -10.00 12.62
C LYS A 127 -10.40 -9.89 11.10
N ALA A 128 -11.00 -8.82 10.55
CA ALA A 128 -11.06 -8.59 9.11
C ALA A 128 -9.67 -8.44 8.49
N ASN A 129 -8.77 -7.67 9.12
CA ASN A 129 -7.39 -7.48 8.63
C ASN A 129 -6.52 -8.74 8.71
N ARG A 130 -6.96 -9.77 9.43
CA ARG A 130 -6.30 -11.09 9.50
C ARG A 130 -6.97 -12.15 8.63
N SER A 131 -8.06 -11.82 7.93
CA SER A 131 -8.71 -12.78 7.03
C SER A 131 -7.83 -13.08 5.81
N GLU A 132 -7.90 -14.31 5.31
CA GLU A 132 -7.15 -14.74 4.12
C GLU A 132 -7.38 -13.82 2.93
N ARG A 133 -8.64 -13.43 2.69
CA ARG A 133 -8.99 -12.50 1.60
C ARG A 133 -8.30 -11.13 1.77
N ARG A 134 -8.25 -10.61 2.99
CA ARG A 134 -7.58 -9.31 3.25
C ARG A 134 -6.07 -9.42 3.14
N LEU A 135 -5.50 -10.55 3.56
CA LEU A 135 -4.07 -10.85 3.40
C LEU A 135 -3.71 -10.97 1.92
N ALA A 136 -4.48 -11.73 1.13
CA ALA A 136 -4.31 -11.84 -0.32
C ALA A 136 -4.32 -10.47 -1.00
N LEU A 137 -5.32 -9.64 -0.67
CA LEU A 137 -5.42 -8.27 -1.20
C LEU A 137 -4.20 -7.42 -0.87
N ARG A 138 -3.70 -7.49 0.37
CA ARG A 138 -2.49 -6.75 0.78
C ARG A 138 -1.26 -7.21 0.00
N TYR A 139 -1.06 -8.53 -0.12
CA TYR A 139 0.10 -9.07 -0.80
C TYR A 139 0.12 -8.67 -2.27
N GLU A 140 -1.02 -8.75 -2.94
CA GLU A 140 -1.15 -8.36 -4.33
C GLU A 140 -0.99 -6.85 -4.53
N ALA A 141 -1.61 -6.02 -3.69
CA ALA A 141 -1.50 -4.57 -3.76
C ALA A 141 -0.09 -4.04 -3.46
N CYS A 142 0.66 -4.70 -2.55
CA CYS A 142 1.98 -4.23 -2.14
C CYS A 142 3.12 -4.78 -3.00
N ARG A 143 2.91 -5.84 -3.78
CA ARG A 143 3.97 -6.42 -4.63
C ARG A 143 4.49 -5.45 -5.70
N PRO A 144 3.66 -4.73 -6.47
CA PRO A 144 4.13 -3.75 -7.44
C PRO A 144 4.99 -2.63 -6.82
N ILE A 145 4.74 -2.30 -5.53
CA ILE A 145 5.54 -1.31 -4.80
C ILE A 145 6.94 -1.88 -4.50
N LEU A 146 7.02 -3.14 -4.05
CA LEU A 146 8.30 -3.82 -3.85
C LEU A 146 9.08 -3.90 -5.17
N ASP A 147 8.42 -4.30 -6.25
CA ASP A 147 9.04 -4.44 -7.57
C ASP A 147 9.62 -3.10 -8.05
N ALA A 148 8.90 -1.99 -7.85
CA ALA A 148 9.39 -0.66 -8.18
C ALA A 148 10.61 -0.23 -7.34
N VAL A 149 10.61 -0.56 -6.05
CA VAL A 149 11.72 -0.27 -5.13
C VAL A 149 12.97 -1.10 -5.44
N VAL A 150 12.78 -2.37 -5.86
CA VAL A 150 13.85 -3.25 -6.36
C VAL A 150 14.38 -2.73 -7.70
N ALA A 151 13.51 -2.45 -8.66
CA ALA A 151 13.89 -1.92 -9.97
C ALA A 151 14.65 -0.59 -9.88
N ALA A 152 14.32 0.24 -8.89
CA ALA A 152 15.03 1.48 -8.60
C ALA A 152 16.40 1.28 -7.90
N GLY A 153 16.76 0.07 -7.47
CA GLY A 153 18.03 -0.25 -6.83
C GLY A 153 18.12 0.09 -5.34
N PHE A 154 17.01 0.29 -4.64
CA PHE A 154 17.01 0.45 -3.18
C PHE A 154 17.15 -0.88 -2.44
N ILE A 155 16.73 -1.97 -3.07
CA ILE A 155 16.75 -3.35 -2.58
C ILE A 155 17.33 -4.23 -3.67
N GLU A 156 18.26 -5.11 -3.32
CA GLU A 156 18.78 -6.12 -4.24
C GLU A 156 17.74 -7.22 -4.45
N ALA A 157 17.58 -7.67 -5.70
CA ALA A 157 16.52 -8.59 -6.11
C ALA A 157 16.57 -9.95 -5.39
N ASP A 158 17.77 -10.41 -5.00
CA ASP A 158 18.01 -11.66 -4.29
C ASP A 158 18.11 -11.51 -2.77
N GLU A 159 18.02 -10.28 -2.26
CA GLU A 159 18.16 -9.94 -0.84
C GLU A 159 17.03 -9.08 -0.29
N VAL A 160 15.79 -9.43 -0.58
CA VAL A 160 14.61 -8.72 -0.06
C VAL A 160 14.58 -8.74 1.48
N PRO A 161 14.59 -7.58 2.15
CA PRO A 161 14.61 -7.48 3.61
C PRO A 161 13.37 -8.07 4.26
N GLY A 162 13.51 -8.61 5.48
CA GLY A 162 12.44 -9.25 6.24
C GLY A 162 11.13 -8.44 6.35
N PRO A 163 11.16 -7.10 6.61
CA PRO A 163 9.94 -6.30 6.63
C PRO A 163 9.16 -6.31 5.32
N TRP A 164 9.83 -6.21 4.17
CA TRP A 164 9.21 -6.31 2.85
C TRP A 164 8.67 -7.71 2.57
N ARG A 165 9.45 -8.75 2.95
CA ARG A 165 8.99 -10.14 2.80
C ARG A 165 7.68 -10.40 3.54
N ARG A 166 7.54 -9.87 4.75
CA ARG A 166 6.28 -9.96 5.53
C ARG A 166 5.14 -9.15 4.94
N LEU A 167 5.44 -7.97 4.39
CA LEU A 167 4.43 -7.11 3.77
C LEU A 167 3.82 -7.77 2.52
N CYS A 168 4.69 -8.30 1.63
CA CYS A 168 4.31 -8.83 0.32
C CYS A 168 4.18 -10.36 0.29
N HIS A 169 4.48 -11.06 1.39
CA HIS A 169 4.50 -12.53 1.51
C HIS A 169 5.37 -13.19 0.44
N VAL A 170 6.62 -12.79 0.38
CA VAL A 170 7.62 -13.27 -0.58
C VAL A 170 8.83 -13.88 0.11
N ASP A 171 9.58 -14.69 -0.62
CA ASP A 171 10.87 -15.24 -0.18
C ASP A 171 12.00 -14.18 -0.25
N LYS A 172 13.23 -14.59 0.02
CA LYS A 172 14.40 -13.73 -0.02
C LYS A 172 14.70 -13.19 -1.43
N ALA A 173 14.31 -13.93 -2.46
CA ALA A 173 14.44 -13.54 -3.86
C ALA A 173 13.19 -12.80 -4.43
N GLY A 174 12.29 -12.33 -3.57
CA GLY A 174 11.10 -11.60 -3.97
C GLY A 174 9.99 -12.45 -4.62
N ARG A 175 10.15 -13.78 -4.65
CA ARG A 175 9.14 -14.68 -5.24
C ARG A 175 8.02 -14.94 -4.25
N PRO A 176 6.75 -14.99 -4.70
CA PRO A 176 5.62 -15.34 -3.84
C PRO A 176 5.84 -16.68 -3.12
N LEU A 177 5.48 -16.73 -1.84
CA LEU A 177 5.51 -17.98 -1.09
C LEU A 177 4.38 -18.92 -1.55
N PRO A 178 4.60 -20.25 -1.57
CA PRO A 178 3.61 -21.22 -2.06
C PRO A 178 2.29 -21.23 -1.29
N ASP A 179 2.33 -20.86 -0.03
CA ASP A 179 1.18 -20.76 0.88
C ASP A 179 0.48 -19.39 0.84
N SER A 180 0.83 -18.55 -0.13
CA SER A 180 0.18 -17.25 -0.30
C SER A 180 -1.30 -17.42 -0.64
N PRO A 181 -2.23 -16.85 0.16
CA PRO A 181 -3.64 -16.84 -0.21
C PRO A 181 -3.82 -16.06 -1.52
N ALA A 182 -4.63 -16.61 -2.42
CA ALA A 182 -4.99 -15.96 -3.68
C ALA A 182 -6.28 -15.15 -3.54
N LEU A 183 -6.40 -14.07 -4.33
CA LEU A 183 -7.68 -13.43 -4.49
C LEU A 183 -8.65 -14.39 -5.20
N PRO A 184 -9.91 -14.49 -4.74
CA PRO A 184 -10.90 -15.27 -5.46
C PRO A 184 -11.04 -14.72 -6.89
N ALA A 185 -11.17 -15.62 -7.87
CA ALA A 185 -11.52 -15.22 -9.22
C ALA A 185 -12.81 -14.40 -9.18
N ALA A 186 -12.90 -13.36 -10.01
CA ALA A 186 -14.13 -12.63 -10.18
C ALA A 186 -15.20 -13.63 -10.66
N ALA A 187 -16.27 -13.80 -9.87
CA ALA A 187 -17.36 -14.72 -10.18
C ALA A 187 -18.23 -14.14 -11.29
#